data_5306e046303a8fe3bffe416ae650925a
#
_entry.id   5306e046303a8fe3bffe416ae650925a
#
_cell.length_a   1.000
_cell.length_b   1.000
_cell.length_c   1.000
_cell.angle_alpha   90.00
_cell.angle_beta   90.00
_cell.angle_gamma   90.00
#
_symmetry.space_group_name_H-M   'P 1'
#
loop_
_entity.id
_entity.type
_entity.pdbx_description
1 polymer ?
#
loop_
_entity_poly.entity_id
_entity_poly.type
_entity_poly.pdbx_seq_one_letter_code
_entity_poly.pdbx_strand_id
1 'polypeptide(L)'
;VREILSNLGFNSLDEVVGRSDLLYQVSRGSSDLDDLDLNPIIQTIDSAVGDFNNKKNTINKVSDSLDLKIIEDAKSFFENNHKIELNYNIQNTDRAIGTRLASEITTTKGMSTLNEDFFTVNFHGSAGQSFGAWSVQGTTLRVYGDANDYVAKGLSLSLIHI
;
A
#
# COMPACT_ATOMS: atom_id res chain seq x y z
N VAL A 1 -20.19 -6.49 14.21
CA VAL A 1 -19.02 -6.89 15.00
C VAL A 1 -19.35 -6.86 16.49
N ARG A 2 -19.76 -5.71 17.07
CA ARG A 2 -20.04 -5.59 18.54
C ARG A 2 -21.05 -6.61 19.06
N GLU A 3 -22.14 -6.83 18.34
CA GLU A 3 -23.19 -7.79 18.69
C GLU A 3 -22.64 -9.22 18.73
N ILE A 4 -21.82 -9.60 17.74
CA ILE A 4 -21.18 -10.91 17.69
C ILE A 4 -20.21 -11.11 18.86
N LEU A 5 -19.38 -10.11 19.16
CA LEU A 5 -18.46 -10.16 20.30
C LEU A 5 -19.21 -10.29 21.61
N SER A 6 -20.29 -9.53 21.79
CA SER A 6 -21.13 -9.60 22.99
C SER A 6 -21.77 -10.98 23.16
N ASN A 7 -22.26 -11.59 22.06
CA ASN A 7 -22.83 -12.93 22.07
C ASN A 7 -21.80 -14.01 22.41
N LEU A 8 -20.54 -13.78 22.04
CA LEU A 8 -19.40 -14.65 22.37
C LEU A 8 -18.83 -14.39 23.76
N GLY A 9 -19.29 -13.35 24.47
CA GLY A 9 -18.81 -12.97 25.80
C GLY A 9 -17.51 -12.16 25.82
N PHE A 10 -17.14 -11.52 24.67
CA PHE A 10 -15.94 -10.71 24.57
C PHE A 10 -16.26 -9.21 24.51
N ASN A 11 -15.39 -8.38 25.08
CA ASN A 11 -15.54 -6.92 25.10
C ASN A 11 -14.83 -6.23 23.93
N SER A 12 -13.81 -6.87 23.35
CA SER A 12 -13.00 -6.30 22.27
C SER A 12 -12.56 -7.36 21.26
N LEU A 13 -12.16 -6.91 20.08
CA LEU A 13 -11.53 -7.77 19.06
C LEU A 13 -10.20 -8.33 19.53
N ASP A 14 -9.45 -7.56 20.32
CA ASP A 14 -8.14 -8.00 20.84
C ASP A 14 -8.24 -9.25 21.70
N GLU A 15 -9.38 -9.46 22.37
CA GLU A 15 -9.62 -10.66 23.19
C GLU A 15 -9.84 -11.92 22.37
N VAL A 16 -10.22 -11.79 21.08
CA VAL A 16 -10.47 -12.95 20.19
C VAL A 16 -9.34 -13.18 19.19
N VAL A 17 -8.41 -12.24 19.04
CA VAL A 17 -7.26 -12.42 18.18
C VAL A 17 -6.39 -13.57 18.69
N GLY A 18 -6.11 -14.53 17.81
CA GLY A 18 -5.31 -15.72 18.14
C GLY A 18 -6.07 -16.84 18.87
N ARG A 19 -7.36 -16.66 19.17
CA ARG A 19 -8.22 -17.65 19.84
C ARG A 19 -8.73 -18.70 18.86
N SER A 20 -7.84 -19.52 18.32
CA SER A 20 -8.17 -20.63 17.41
C SER A 20 -9.02 -21.71 18.10
N ASP A 21 -9.01 -21.77 19.42
CA ASP A 21 -9.89 -22.62 20.24
C ASP A 21 -11.39 -22.31 20.05
N LEU A 22 -11.72 -21.14 19.54
CA LEU A 22 -13.09 -20.74 19.20
C LEU A 22 -13.54 -21.20 17.81
N LEU A 23 -12.64 -21.80 17.03
CA LEU A 23 -12.89 -22.22 15.66
C LEU A 23 -13.01 -23.73 15.56
N TYR A 24 -13.94 -24.20 14.76
CA TYR A 24 -14.03 -25.61 14.37
C TYR A 24 -14.46 -25.73 12.92
N GLN A 25 -13.96 -26.74 12.23
CA GLN A 25 -14.37 -27.03 10.87
C GLN A 25 -15.77 -27.62 10.85
N VAL A 26 -16.64 -27.03 10.04
CA VAL A 26 -18.03 -27.50 9.85
C VAL A 26 -18.11 -28.28 8.57
N SER A 27 -18.65 -29.50 8.63
CA SER A 27 -18.99 -30.26 7.41
C SER A 27 -20.06 -29.53 6.60
N ARG A 28 -19.87 -29.50 5.28
CA ARG A 28 -20.85 -28.97 4.32
C ARG A 28 -21.77 -30.05 3.76
N GLY A 29 -21.67 -31.28 4.26
CA GLY A 29 -22.52 -32.41 3.88
C GLY A 29 -22.24 -33.01 2.52
N SER A 30 -21.06 -32.74 1.94
CA SER A 30 -20.59 -33.32 0.70
C SER A 30 -19.12 -33.74 0.84
N SER A 31 -18.77 -34.95 0.42
CA SER A 31 -17.41 -35.45 0.46
C SER A 31 -16.43 -34.54 -0.29
N ASP A 32 -16.86 -33.97 -1.42
CA ASP A 32 -16.02 -33.13 -2.26
C ASP A 32 -15.73 -31.77 -1.61
N LEU A 33 -16.64 -31.29 -0.74
CA LEU A 33 -16.47 -30.03 0.00
C LEU A 33 -15.74 -30.23 1.32
N ASP A 34 -15.72 -31.44 1.84
CA ASP A 34 -15.11 -31.82 3.12
C ASP A 34 -13.73 -32.50 2.91
N ASP A 35 -13.23 -32.58 1.67
CA ASP A 35 -11.93 -33.18 1.33
C ASP A 35 -10.73 -32.41 1.93
N LEU A 36 -10.89 -31.13 2.16
CA LEU A 36 -9.85 -30.29 2.77
C LEU A 36 -9.95 -30.32 4.31
N ASP A 37 -8.95 -30.91 4.96
CA ASP A 37 -8.81 -30.86 6.42
C ASP A 37 -8.16 -29.53 6.84
N LEU A 38 -8.92 -28.67 7.54
CA LEU A 38 -8.46 -27.39 8.08
C LEU A 38 -7.97 -27.48 9.53
N ASN A 39 -8.14 -28.63 10.21
CA ASN A 39 -7.76 -28.78 11.60
C ASN A 39 -6.28 -28.45 11.87
N PRO A 40 -5.30 -28.78 10.99
CA PRO A 40 -3.91 -28.39 11.21
C PRO A 40 -3.68 -26.87 11.25
N ILE A 41 -4.55 -26.08 10.57
CA ILE A 41 -4.43 -24.61 10.51
C ILE A 41 -5.06 -23.97 11.76
N ILE A 42 -6.13 -24.55 12.27
CA ILE A 42 -6.87 -24.02 13.43
C ILE A 42 -6.41 -24.62 14.76
N GLN A 43 -5.37 -25.47 14.73
CA GLN A 43 -4.81 -26.05 15.94
C GLN A 43 -4.33 -24.97 16.90
N THR A 44 -4.75 -25.07 18.15
CA THR A 44 -4.28 -24.18 19.23
C THR A 44 -2.81 -24.48 19.52
N ILE A 45 -1.96 -23.47 19.44
CA ILE A 45 -0.56 -23.57 19.87
C ILE A 45 -0.51 -23.31 21.37
N ASP A 46 0.12 -24.20 22.13
CA ASP A 46 0.32 -24.00 23.56
C ASP A 46 1.00 -22.66 23.82
N SER A 47 0.48 -21.88 24.75
CA SER A 47 0.84 -20.50 25.08
C SER A 47 2.29 -20.26 25.55
N ALA A 48 3.16 -21.26 25.46
CA ALA A 48 4.60 -21.08 25.64
C ALA A 48 5.26 -20.26 24.51
N VAL A 49 4.53 -20.00 23.42
CA VAL A 49 5.01 -19.22 22.28
C VAL A 49 4.39 -17.83 22.34
N GLY A 50 4.91 -17.00 23.20
CA GLY A 50 4.84 -15.55 23.10
C GLY A 50 3.45 -14.92 23.29
N ASP A 51 3.45 -13.82 23.98
CA ASP A 51 2.32 -12.91 24.12
C ASP A 51 1.92 -12.37 22.73
N PHE A 52 0.83 -12.89 22.14
CA PHE A 52 0.27 -12.42 20.87
C PHE A 52 -0.18 -10.96 20.92
N ASN A 53 -0.32 -10.39 22.11
CA ASN A 53 -0.52 -8.97 22.36
C ASN A 53 0.79 -8.17 22.25
N ASN A 54 1.62 -8.48 21.27
CA ASN A 54 2.83 -7.73 21.06
C ASN A 54 2.46 -6.32 20.57
N LYS A 55 2.18 -5.42 21.50
CA LYS A 55 1.87 -3.99 21.31
C LYS A 55 3.03 -3.19 20.74
N LYS A 56 4.13 -3.84 20.39
CA LYS A 56 5.18 -3.22 19.59
C LYS A 56 4.67 -3.16 18.16
N ASN A 57 4.14 -1.99 17.80
CA ASN A 57 3.97 -1.60 16.39
C ASN A 57 5.33 -1.75 15.71
N THR A 58 5.64 -2.93 15.23
CA THR A 58 6.70 -3.14 14.26
C THR A 58 6.19 -2.65 12.92
N ILE A 59 6.07 -1.33 12.78
CA ILE A 59 5.87 -0.72 11.47
C ILE A 59 7.14 -1.08 10.70
N ASN A 60 7.00 -1.95 9.72
CA ASN A 60 8.10 -2.25 8.81
C ASN A 60 8.57 -0.93 8.20
N LYS A 61 9.83 -0.61 8.40
CA LYS A 61 10.43 0.57 7.75
C LYS A 61 10.25 0.39 6.24
N VAL A 62 9.59 1.36 5.61
CA VAL A 62 9.50 1.39 4.15
C VAL A 62 10.93 1.54 3.62
N SER A 63 11.32 0.62 2.72
CA SER A 63 12.63 0.67 2.09
C SER A 63 12.81 1.97 1.31
N ASP A 64 14.06 2.39 1.17
CA ASP A 64 14.41 3.52 0.33
C ASP A 64 13.98 3.21 -1.12
N SER A 65 13.25 4.14 -1.70
CA SER A 65 12.69 4.01 -3.06
C SER A 65 13.11 5.21 -3.91
N LEU A 66 12.95 5.09 -5.23
CA LEU A 66 13.21 6.20 -6.15
C LEU A 66 12.38 7.45 -5.80
N ASP A 67 11.18 7.28 -5.22
CA ASP A 67 10.36 8.40 -4.74
C ASP A 67 11.08 9.29 -3.72
N LEU A 68 11.89 8.71 -2.83
CA LEU A 68 12.65 9.51 -1.86
C LEU A 68 13.62 10.46 -2.56
N LYS A 69 14.32 9.95 -3.56
CA LYS A 69 15.24 10.77 -4.36
C LYS A 69 14.49 11.85 -5.12
N ILE A 70 13.34 11.52 -5.71
CA ILE A 70 12.48 12.49 -6.41
C ILE A 70 12.03 13.61 -5.46
N ILE A 71 11.60 13.27 -4.25
CA ILE A 71 11.17 14.22 -3.22
C ILE A 71 12.35 15.11 -2.79
N GLU A 72 13.53 14.52 -2.62
CA GLU A 72 14.73 15.26 -2.25
C GLU A 72 15.18 16.24 -3.34
N ASP A 73 15.22 15.79 -4.59
CA ASP A 73 15.58 16.63 -5.74
C ASP A 73 14.51 17.72 -6.00
N ALA A 74 13.28 17.50 -5.54
CA ALA A 74 12.16 18.43 -5.68
C ALA A 74 12.02 19.45 -4.53
N LYS A 75 13.00 19.64 -3.67
CA LYS A 75 12.93 20.58 -2.53
C LYS A 75 12.45 21.98 -2.93
N SER A 76 12.93 22.51 -4.07
CA SER A 76 12.53 23.83 -4.57
C SER A 76 11.04 23.93 -4.88
N PHE A 77 10.40 22.85 -5.33
CA PHE A 77 8.95 22.78 -5.49
C PHE A 77 8.24 22.85 -4.14
N PHE A 78 8.68 22.07 -3.16
CA PHE A 78 8.05 22.02 -1.85
C PHE A 78 8.19 23.32 -1.08
N GLU A 79 9.34 23.99 -1.18
CA GLU A 79 9.63 25.24 -0.46
C GLU A 79 9.03 26.48 -1.14
N ASN A 80 9.18 26.59 -2.46
CA ASN A 80 8.94 27.82 -3.21
C ASN A 80 7.81 27.76 -4.23
N ASN A 81 7.15 26.62 -4.35
CA ASN A 81 6.07 26.41 -5.32
C ASN A 81 6.49 26.60 -6.79
N HIS A 82 7.73 26.29 -7.12
CA HIS A 82 8.21 26.39 -8.50
C HIS A 82 7.80 25.17 -9.29
N LYS A 83 7.34 25.37 -10.54
CA LYS A 83 7.15 24.26 -11.49
C LYS A 83 8.45 23.50 -11.64
N ILE A 84 8.37 22.16 -11.62
CA ILE A 84 9.55 21.30 -11.70
C ILE A 84 9.37 20.21 -12.76
N GLU A 85 10.47 19.88 -13.42
CA GLU A 85 10.56 18.74 -14.32
C GLU A 85 11.84 17.96 -14.02
N LEU A 86 11.71 16.67 -13.73
CA LEU A 86 12.80 15.79 -13.35
C LEU A 86 12.89 14.60 -14.30
N ASN A 87 14.08 14.00 -14.40
CA ASN A 87 14.36 12.86 -15.29
C ASN A 87 15.10 11.77 -14.52
N TYR A 88 14.62 10.51 -14.64
CA TYR A 88 15.22 9.35 -13.97
C TYR A 88 15.24 8.13 -14.89
N ASN A 89 16.16 7.24 -14.64
CA ASN A 89 16.06 5.87 -15.11
C ASN A 89 15.20 5.06 -14.12
N ILE A 90 14.35 4.17 -14.64
CA ILE A 90 13.48 3.31 -13.86
C ILE A 90 13.67 1.85 -14.26
N GLN A 91 13.56 0.95 -13.29
CA GLN A 91 13.69 -0.48 -13.48
C GLN A 91 12.43 -1.21 -12.99
N ASN A 92 12.23 -2.42 -13.47
CA ASN A 92 11.09 -3.25 -13.08
C ASN A 92 11.04 -3.56 -11.56
N THR A 93 12.14 -3.44 -10.87
CA THR A 93 12.22 -3.54 -9.40
C THR A 93 11.72 -2.29 -8.69
N ASP A 94 11.61 -1.16 -9.37
CA ASP A 94 11.11 0.11 -8.82
C ASP A 94 9.57 0.08 -8.83
N ARG A 95 8.99 -0.41 -7.74
CA ARG A 95 7.54 -0.63 -7.58
C ARG A 95 6.89 0.55 -6.89
N ALA A 96 5.63 0.81 -7.26
CA ALA A 96 4.78 1.84 -6.66
C ALA A 96 5.38 3.26 -6.71
N ILE A 97 6.23 3.55 -7.70
CA ILE A 97 6.82 4.87 -7.89
C ILE A 97 5.74 5.89 -8.21
N GLY A 98 5.82 7.05 -7.58
CA GLY A 98 4.81 8.11 -7.61
C GLY A 98 3.87 8.09 -6.39
N THR A 99 3.71 6.96 -5.70
CA THR A 99 2.79 6.85 -4.55
C THR A 99 3.26 7.66 -3.35
N ARG A 100 4.54 7.54 -2.98
CA ARG A 100 5.10 8.29 -1.86
C ARG A 100 5.23 9.78 -2.19
N LEU A 101 5.57 10.09 -3.44
CA LEU A 101 5.54 11.45 -3.96
C LEU A 101 4.14 12.06 -3.83
N ALA A 102 3.09 11.35 -4.22
CA ALA A 102 1.70 11.80 -4.09
C ALA A 102 1.32 12.06 -2.62
N SER A 103 1.74 11.21 -1.70
CA SER A 103 1.55 11.40 -0.27
C SER A 103 2.22 12.68 0.24
N GLU A 104 3.46 12.93 -0.17
CA GLU A 104 4.21 14.12 0.21
C GLU A 104 3.56 15.40 -0.34
N ILE A 105 3.15 15.39 -1.61
CA ILE A 105 2.43 16.52 -2.22
C ILE A 105 1.12 16.78 -1.48
N THR A 106 0.35 15.75 -1.19
CA THR A 106 -0.94 15.89 -0.50
C THR A 106 -0.77 16.45 0.90
N THR A 107 0.24 15.98 1.62
CA THR A 107 0.51 16.42 3.00
C THR A 107 0.99 17.86 3.05
N THR A 108 1.79 18.31 2.09
CA THR A 108 2.41 19.65 2.09
C THR A 108 1.60 20.70 1.36
N LYS A 109 0.88 20.34 0.30
CA LYS A 109 0.18 21.28 -0.59
C LYS A 109 -1.34 21.09 -0.60
N GLY A 110 -1.86 20.00 -0.06
CA GLY A 110 -3.27 19.64 -0.15
C GLY A 110 -3.65 18.90 -1.44
N MET A 111 -4.89 18.43 -1.52
CA MET A 111 -5.31 17.48 -2.57
C MET A 111 -5.63 18.10 -3.94
N SER A 112 -5.88 19.41 -4.03
CA SER A 112 -6.46 20.01 -5.24
C SER A 112 -5.92 21.41 -5.58
N THR A 113 -4.69 21.69 -5.22
CA THR A 113 -4.15 23.06 -5.32
C THR A 113 -3.18 23.27 -6.49
N LEU A 114 -2.76 22.20 -7.17
CA LEU A 114 -1.78 22.31 -8.24
C LEU A 114 -2.44 22.42 -9.61
N ASN A 115 -1.91 23.28 -10.46
CA ASN A 115 -2.26 23.34 -11.88
C ASN A 115 -1.71 22.13 -12.62
N GLU A 116 -2.24 21.86 -13.83
CA GLU A 116 -1.74 20.79 -14.70
C GLU A 116 -0.24 20.95 -14.98
N ASP A 117 0.47 19.84 -15.09
CA ASP A 117 1.91 19.78 -15.37
C ASP A 117 2.79 20.61 -14.42
N PHE A 118 2.35 20.83 -13.20
CA PHE A 118 3.11 21.59 -12.24
C PHE A 118 4.31 20.80 -11.71
N PHE A 119 4.11 19.49 -11.53
CA PHE A 119 5.15 18.55 -11.14
C PHE A 119 5.26 17.45 -12.18
N THR A 120 6.30 17.49 -13.01
CA THR A 120 6.52 16.52 -14.08
C THR A 120 7.74 15.66 -13.77
N VAL A 121 7.60 14.34 -13.95
CA VAL A 121 8.72 13.40 -13.88
C VAL A 121 8.72 12.51 -15.09
N ASN A 122 9.86 12.48 -15.77
CA ASN A 122 10.12 11.64 -16.93
C ASN A 122 10.98 10.44 -16.51
N PHE A 123 10.56 9.26 -16.87
CA PHE A 123 11.25 8.01 -16.57
C PHE A 123 11.67 7.31 -17.87
N HIS A 124 12.88 6.77 -17.90
CA HIS A 124 13.41 5.99 -19.02
C HIS A 124 13.67 4.56 -18.55
N GLY A 125 12.99 3.58 -19.16
CA GLY A 125 13.13 2.16 -18.84
C GLY A 125 11.80 1.47 -18.58
N SER A 126 11.84 0.39 -17.81
CA SER A 126 10.67 -0.44 -17.49
C SER A 126 10.20 -0.15 -16.07
N ALA A 127 9.04 0.44 -15.91
CA ALA A 127 8.48 0.72 -14.60
C ALA A 127 7.94 -0.56 -13.94
N GLY A 128 8.18 -0.72 -12.66
CA GLY A 128 7.65 -1.82 -11.86
C GLY A 128 6.14 -1.68 -11.59
N GLN A 129 5.60 -2.69 -10.93
CA GLN A 129 4.18 -2.80 -10.59
C GLN A 129 3.66 -1.57 -9.84
N SER A 130 2.42 -1.16 -10.14
CA SER A 130 1.71 -0.05 -9.49
C SER A 130 2.34 1.33 -9.72
N PHE A 131 3.00 1.53 -10.87
CA PHE A 131 3.54 2.83 -11.25
C PHE A 131 2.43 3.89 -11.24
N GLY A 132 2.67 5.04 -10.61
CA GLY A 132 1.72 6.14 -10.52
C GLY A 132 0.47 5.86 -9.69
N ALA A 133 0.47 4.81 -8.86
CA ALA A 133 -0.68 4.53 -7.99
C ALA A 133 -0.94 5.70 -7.05
N TRP A 134 -2.23 6.07 -6.91
CA TRP A 134 -2.72 7.21 -6.11
C TRP A 134 -2.11 8.57 -6.43
N SER A 135 -1.60 8.75 -7.64
CA SER A 135 -1.11 10.06 -8.09
C SER A 135 -2.21 11.12 -7.99
N VAL A 136 -1.81 12.34 -7.69
CA VAL A 136 -2.70 13.47 -7.37
C VAL A 136 -2.64 14.55 -8.43
N GLN A 137 -3.63 15.46 -8.41
CA GLN A 137 -3.72 16.59 -9.34
C GLN A 137 -2.41 17.39 -9.43
N GLY A 138 -2.08 17.81 -10.64
CA GLY A 138 -0.90 18.61 -10.95
C GLY A 138 0.39 17.81 -11.13
N THR A 139 0.33 16.48 -10.92
CA THR A 139 1.45 15.58 -11.23
C THR A 139 1.30 14.97 -12.61
N THR A 140 2.40 14.96 -13.35
CA THR A 140 2.51 14.30 -14.65
C THR A 140 3.68 13.33 -14.61
N LEU A 141 3.40 12.05 -14.78
CA LEU A 141 4.42 10.99 -14.84
C LEU A 141 4.50 10.45 -16.27
N ARG A 142 5.66 10.48 -16.88
CA ARG A 142 5.90 9.97 -18.23
C ARG A 142 6.91 8.84 -18.20
N VAL A 143 6.56 7.70 -18.80
CA VAL A 143 7.48 6.56 -18.96
C VAL A 143 7.82 6.42 -20.45
N TYR A 144 9.09 6.55 -20.76
CA TYR A 144 9.66 6.24 -22.07
C TYR A 144 10.19 4.81 -22.04
N GLY A 145 9.30 3.85 -22.31
CA GLY A 145 9.54 2.43 -22.20
C GLY A 145 8.25 1.67 -21.95
N ASP A 146 8.25 0.78 -21.00
CA ASP A 146 7.08 -0.01 -20.61
C ASP A 146 6.78 0.09 -19.12
N ALA A 147 5.64 -0.41 -18.69
CA ALA A 147 5.23 -0.46 -17.30
C ALA A 147 4.53 -1.79 -17.02
N ASN A 148 4.73 -2.27 -15.81
CA ASN A 148 4.10 -3.49 -15.31
C ASN A 148 2.62 -3.23 -14.95
N ASP A 149 1.93 -4.20 -14.40
CA ASP A 149 0.51 -4.15 -14.05
C ASP A 149 0.15 -3.09 -12.98
N TYR A 150 -1.13 -2.80 -12.85
CA TYR A 150 -1.71 -1.82 -11.91
C TYR A 150 -1.23 -0.38 -12.06
N VAL A 151 -0.86 0.03 -13.28
CA VAL A 151 -0.55 1.43 -13.56
C VAL A 151 -1.73 2.32 -13.17
N ALA A 152 -1.43 3.46 -12.55
CA ALA A 152 -2.42 4.48 -12.20
C ALA A 152 -3.57 4.00 -11.28
N LYS A 153 -3.37 2.94 -10.53
CA LYS A 153 -4.38 2.47 -9.57
C LYS A 153 -4.76 3.59 -8.60
N GLY A 154 -6.05 3.93 -8.53
CA GLY A 154 -6.54 5.00 -7.65
C GLY A 154 -6.12 6.41 -8.07
N LEU A 155 -5.82 6.63 -9.35
CA LEU A 155 -5.49 7.94 -9.90
C LEU A 155 -6.58 8.97 -9.61
N SER A 156 -6.19 10.16 -9.16
CA SER A 156 -7.09 11.28 -8.88
C SER A 156 -6.61 12.56 -9.58
N LEU A 157 -7.19 12.87 -10.72
CA LEU A 157 -6.94 14.10 -11.50
C LEU A 157 -5.47 14.37 -11.87
N SER A 158 -4.63 13.34 -11.93
CA SER A 158 -3.27 13.44 -12.45
C SER A 158 -3.15 12.83 -13.84
N LEU A 159 -1.99 12.95 -14.47
CA LEU A 159 -1.74 12.50 -15.82
C LEU A 159 -0.58 11.50 -15.86
N ILE A 160 -0.80 10.36 -16.51
CA ILE A 160 0.23 9.34 -16.73
C ILE A 160 0.32 9.03 -18.22
N HIS A 161 1.52 9.12 -18.76
CA HIS A 161 1.85 8.73 -20.13
C HIS A 161 2.83 7.56 -20.15
N ILE A 162 2.57 6.60 -21.03
CA ILE A 162 3.45 5.46 -21.28
C ILE A 162 3.77 5.42 -22.77
#